data_eb742cba9bb70f562922b9b70f492389
#
_entry.id   eb742cba9bb70f562922b9b70f492389
#
_cell.length_a   1.000
_cell.length_b   1.000
_cell.length_c   1.000
_cell.angle_alpha   90.00
_cell.angle_beta   90.00
_cell.angle_gamma   90.00
#
_symmetry.space_group_name_H-M   'P 1'
#
loop_
_entity.id
_entity.type
_entity.pdbx_description
1 polymer ?
#
loop_
_entity_poly.entity_id
_entity_poly.type
_entity_poly.pdbx_seq_one_letter_code
_entity_poly.pdbx_strand_id
1 'polypeptide(L)'
;MCAVCGIPTHVLELDELAPAAVPAPQVARAASAGDAAGLPAAAASRPARFAALRNADCRPYLIGAALAMMADNIEHVITYWVLWERFHSPALTGFEVISHWMPFLLFSVYFGALADRHDCRRLIQAAQVLFMLVSALWGVLFLTNSLHIWEACVLLILHGCAGSLWGPGEQLMLHDFVGREELPSAVRLNATFRSLGILFGPVVGSALLLGLGPTHGIFVNIAFYLPLTLFLFRTKFTGHVRDGVVTRQRIGVLDALRVFREVRSNHTLVSMIVLAGLGSFFIGASLQTSMPIFAHSLGAGSAGVAYGVLLFANGAGGVIGGVLLEASSKIRPTVTAAVVSTAVYGLTSLFFALTSSYPLAVTMLLIGGVANLASMSITQTVVQLLAPPKERGRVVGLYGVSANGLRAGSGFTVGLLGAAIGVHWSLGISAAAMCVGTAAAALYVLRDRWRASPRPAEDSRAA
;
A
#
# COMPACT_ATOMS: atom_id res chain seq x y z
N MET A 1 -31.09 -58.89 -11.09
CA MET A 1 -29.64 -59.06 -11.13
C MET A 1 -29.09 -58.55 -12.44
N CYS A 2 -28.24 -57.58 -12.41
CA CYS A 2 -27.56 -57.04 -13.60
C CYS A 2 -26.45 -58.01 -14.02
N ALA A 3 -26.39 -58.41 -15.29
CA ALA A 3 -25.48 -59.44 -15.80
C ALA A 3 -23.98 -59.05 -15.79
N VAL A 4 -23.61 -57.87 -15.30
CA VAL A 4 -22.22 -57.37 -15.33
C VAL A 4 -21.63 -57.10 -13.94
N CYS A 5 -22.43 -56.98 -12.88
CA CYS A 5 -21.89 -56.60 -11.55
C CYS A 5 -22.49 -57.34 -10.33
N GLY A 6 -23.38 -58.33 -10.52
CA GLY A 6 -23.78 -59.28 -9.46
C GLY A 6 -24.51 -58.70 -8.23
N ILE A 7 -25.05 -57.45 -8.30
CA ILE A 7 -25.72 -56.79 -7.17
C ILE A 7 -27.23 -56.95 -7.32
N PRO A 8 -27.97 -57.45 -6.28
CA PRO A 8 -29.42 -57.53 -6.31
C PRO A 8 -30.06 -56.16 -6.23
N THR A 9 -30.92 -55.87 -7.21
CA THR A 9 -31.77 -54.70 -7.20
C THR A 9 -32.97 -54.91 -6.27
N HIS A 10 -32.86 -54.52 -5.01
CA HIS A 10 -34.04 -54.26 -4.18
C HIS A 10 -34.47 -52.83 -4.41
N VAL A 11 -35.65 -52.65 -4.97
CA VAL A 11 -36.36 -51.40 -5.03
C VAL A 11 -36.72 -51.02 -3.59
N LEU A 12 -36.02 -50.04 -3.02
CA LEU A 12 -36.44 -49.41 -1.80
C LEU A 12 -37.50 -48.35 -2.18
N GLU A 13 -38.73 -48.60 -1.76
CA GLU A 13 -39.80 -47.60 -1.77
C GLU A 13 -39.37 -46.36 -0.99
N LEU A 14 -39.25 -45.24 -1.68
CA LEU A 14 -38.87 -43.94 -1.14
C LEU A 14 -40.13 -43.18 -0.67
N ASP A 15 -40.96 -43.76 0.19
CA ASP A 15 -42.17 -43.08 0.66
C ASP A 15 -42.26 -42.93 2.19
N GLU A 16 -41.19 -43.19 2.96
CA GLU A 16 -41.24 -42.99 4.39
C GLU A 16 -39.97 -42.33 4.99
N LEU A 17 -39.56 -41.17 4.47
CA LEU A 17 -38.68 -40.26 5.23
C LEU A 17 -38.93 -38.81 4.80
N ALA A 18 -40.06 -38.29 5.18
CA ALA A 18 -40.22 -36.85 5.25
C ALA A 18 -39.28 -36.34 6.37
N PRO A 19 -38.32 -35.48 6.08
CA PRO A 19 -37.53 -34.89 7.15
C PRO A 19 -38.41 -34.02 8.01
N ALA A 20 -38.36 -34.28 9.33
CA ALA A 20 -39.02 -33.45 10.33
C ALA A 20 -38.67 -31.97 10.05
N ALA A 21 -39.70 -31.15 9.86
CA ALA A 21 -39.57 -29.71 9.63
C ALA A 21 -38.80 -29.12 10.80
N VAL A 22 -37.57 -28.69 10.52
CA VAL A 22 -36.82 -27.79 11.41
C VAL A 22 -37.64 -26.50 11.50
N PRO A 23 -38.10 -26.07 12.69
CA PRO A 23 -38.84 -24.83 12.79
C PRO A 23 -37.93 -23.69 12.30
N ALA A 24 -38.38 -22.95 11.31
CA ALA A 24 -37.76 -21.72 10.87
C ALA A 24 -37.58 -20.78 12.07
N PRO A 25 -36.44 -20.10 12.22
CA PRO A 25 -36.28 -19.10 13.24
C PRO A 25 -37.40 -18.07 13.07
N GLN A 26 -38.23 -17.93 14.08
CA GLN A 26 -39.27 -16.89 14.16
C GLN A 26 -38.54 -15.55 14.04
N VAL A 27 -38.63 -14.95 12.88
CA VAL A 27 -38.35 -13.53 12.69
C VAL A 27 -39.42 -12.81 13.50
N ALA A 28 -39.02 -12.26 14.63
CA ALA A 28 -39.86 -11.43 15.48
C ALA A 28 -40.41 -10.26 14.63
N ARG A 29 -41.66 -10.43 14.16
CA ARG A 29 -42.54 -9.31 13.81
C ARG A 29 -43.04 -8.72 15.09
N ALA A 30 -42.86 -7.44 15.25
CA ALA A 30 -43.45 -6.52 16.21
C ALA A 30 -42.38 -5.91 17.14
N ALA A 31 -41.75 -4.86 16.68
CA ALA A 31 -41.53 -3.71 17.54
C ALA A 31 -42.20 -2.53 16.87
N SER A 32 -43.36 -2.16 17.36
CA SER A 32 -44.12 -0.98 17.04
C SER A 32 -43.23 0.27 17.24
N ALA A 33 -43.42 1.26 16.37
CA ALA A 33 -42.89 2.61 16.49
C ALA A 33 -43.26 3.22 17.86
N GLY A 34 -42.36 3.13 18.85
CA GLY A 34 -42.65 3.62 20.19
C GLY A 34 -41.44 3.78 21.11
N ASP A 35 -40.34 3.05 20.90
CA ASP A 35 -39.22 3.06 21.85
C ASP A 35 -37.86 3.31 21.20
N ALA A 36 -37.76 4.33 20.36
CA ALA A 36 -36.48 4.81 19.80
C ALA A 36 -35.84 5.92 20.66
N ALA A 37 -36.19 5.97 21.95
CA ALA A 37 -35.57 6.89 22.90
C ALA A 37 -34.87 6.07 24.00
N GLY A 38 -33.52 5.90 23.86
CA GLY A 38 -32.75 5.48 25.01
C GLY A 38 -31.83 4.27 24.89
N LEU A 39 -31.33 3.89 23.71
CA LEU A 39 -30.05 3.17 23.70
C LEU A 39 -28.94 4.23 23.86
N PRO A 40 -28.16 4.20 24.97
CA PRO A 40 -26.99 5.05 25.04
C PRO A 40 -26.12 4.67 23.83
N ALA A 41 -25.90 5.61 22.92
CA ALA A 41 -24.85 5.50 21.92
C ALA A 41 -23.59 5.16 22.73
N ALA A 42 -23.18 3.88 22.70
CA ALA A 42 -21.96 3.44 23.33
C ALA A 42 -20.92 4.45 22.87
N ALA A 43 -20.47 5.29 23.79
CA ALA A 43 -19.51 6.34 23.52
C ALA A 43 -18.32 5.64 22.88
N ALA A 44 -18.20 5.73 21.55
CA ALA A 44 -17.12 5.11 20.81
C ALA A 44 -15.86 5.71 21.41
N SER A 45 -15.21 4.95 22.29
CA SER A 45 -14.02 5.37 23.00
C SER A 45 -13.02 5.82 21.93
N ARG A 46 -12.54 7.06 22.05
CA ARG A 46 -11.55 7.58 21.11
C ARG A 46 -10.38 6.63 21.11
N PRO A 47 -9.95 6.13 19.95
CA PRO A 47 -8.82 5.21 19.90
C PRO A 47 -7.63 5.87 20.61
N ALA A 48 -6.99 5.12 21.52
CA ALA A 48 -5.88 5.62 22.32
C ALA A 48 -4.75 6.03 21.37
N ARG A 49 -4.08 7.14 21.68
CA ARG A 49 -2.91 7.58 20.91
C ARG A 49 -1.84 6.50 20.94
N PHE A 50 -1.22 6.24 19.80
CA PHE A 50 -0.17 5.22 19.65
C PHE A 50 -0.63 3.81 20.12
N ALA A 51 -1.90 3.47 19.92
CA ALA A 51 -2.48 2.21 20.38
C ALA A 51 -1.70 1.00 19.87
N ALA A 52 -1.34 0.96 18.59
CA ALA A 52 -0.60 -0.14 18.00
C ALA A 52 0.84 -0.29 18.55
N LEU A 53 1.49 0.78 19.03
CA LEU A 53 2.79 0.69 19.72
C LEU A 53 2.69 0.14 21.14
N ARG A 54 1.51 0.28 21.78
CA ARG A 54 1.25 -0.31 23.10
C ARG A 54 0.94 -1.81 22.99
N ASN A 55 0.52 -2.26 21.82
CA ASN A 55 0.31 -3.68 21.56
C ASN A 55 1.66 -4.40 21.47
N ALA A 56 1.87 -5.38 22.36
CA ALA A 56 3.12 -6.11 22.51
C ALA A 56 3.50 -6.94 21.26
N ASP A 57 2.50 -7.37 20.48
CA ASP A 57 2.70 -8.15 19.27
C ASP A 57 2.88 -7.26 18.04
N CYS A 58 2.19 -6.11 17.98
CA CYS A 58 2.27 -5.19 16.84
C CYS A 58 3.58 -4.36 16.84
N ARG A 59 4.05 -3.92 18.01
CA ARG A 59 5.27 -3.10 18.14
C ARG A 59 6.51 -3.73 17.51
N PRO A 60 6.92 -4.99 17.83
CA PRO A 60 8.10 -5.61 17.23
C PRO A 60 7.91 -5.84 15.72
N TYR A 61 6.69 -6.07 15.25
CA TYR A 61 6.38 -6.14 13.84
C TYR A 61 6.65 -4.82 13.12
N LEU A 62 6.19 -3.68 13.66
CA LEU A 62 6.42 -2.36 13.07
C LEU A 62 7.91 -2.02 12.99
N ILE A 63 8.69 -2.34 14.04
CA ILE A 63 10.14 -2.14 14.05
C ILE A 63 10.80 -3.03 12.98
N GLY A 64 10.44 -4.30 12.93
CA GLY A 64 10.95 -5.24 11.93
C GLY A 64 10.61 -4.80 10.50
N ALA A 65 9.39 -4.30 10.27
CA ALA A 65 8.97 -3.77 8.97
C ALA A 65 9.75 -2.50 8.57
N ALA A 66 10.07 -1.62 9.53
CA ALA A 66 10.92 -0.46 9.28
C ALA A 66 12.34 -0.87 8.88
N LEU A 67 12.93 -1.85 9.58
CA LEU A 67 14.27 -2.36 9.27
C LEU A 67 14.31 -3.05 7.91
N ALA A 68 13.29 -3.85 7.57
CA ALA A 68 13.19 -4.49 6.27
C ALA A 68 13.00 -3.46 5.14
N MET A 69 12.22 -2.39 5.37
CA MET A 69 12.09 -1.28 4.41
C MET A 69 13.39 -0.48 4.26
N MET A 70 14.15 -0.33 5.36
CA MET A 70 15.48 0.28 5.32
C MET A 70 16.44 -0.59 4.50
N ALA A 71 16.41 -1.92 4.69
CA ALA A 71 17.22 -2.86 3.94
C ALA A 71 16.93 -2.82 2.43
N ASP A 72 15.64 -2.73 2.05
CA ASP A 72 15.21 -2.54 0.68
C ASP A 72 15.86 -1.29 0.05
N ASN A 73 15.86 -0.16 0.77
CA ASN A 73 16.46 1.09 0.30
C ASN A 73 18.01 1.08 0.34
N ILE A 74 18.63 0.37 1.28
CA ILE A 74 20.09 0.14 1.29
C ILE A 74 20.53 -0.62 0.04
N GLU A 75 19.77 -1.69 -0.31
CA GLU A 75 20.05 -2.47 -1.52
C GLU A 75 20.00 -1.59 -2.77
N HIS A 76 18.98 -0.75 -2.91
CA HIS A 76 18.87 0.20 -4.02
C HIS A 76 20.09 1.12 -4.13
N VAL A 77 20.54 1.70 -3.03
CA VAL A 77 21.72 2.60 -3.05
C VAL A 77 22.95 1.87 -3.56
N ILE A 78 23.23 0.68 -3.03
CA ILE A 78 24.45 -0.07 -3.38
C ILE A 78 24.38 -0.61 -4.80
N THR A 79 23.23 -1.22 -5.19
CA THR A 79 23.08 -1.85 -6.50
C THR A 79 23.06 -0.82 -7.63
N TYR A 80 22.30 0.27 -7.46
CA TYR A 80 22.21 1.34 -8.46
C TYR A 80 23.56 2.01 -8.70
N TRP A 81 24.32 2.24 -7.62
CA TRP A 81 25.69 2.74 -7.74
C TRP A 81 26.58 1.80 -8.55
N VAL A 82 26.61 0.49 -8.21
CA VAL A 82 27.45 -0.49 -8.90
C VAL A 82 27.02 -0.67 -10.36
N LEU A 83 25.73 -0.71 -10.65
CA LEU A 83 25.21 -0.83 -12.00
C LEU A 83 25.59 0.38 -12.86
N TRP A 84 25.50 1.58 -12.29
CA TRP A 84 25.94 2.80 -13.00
C TRP A 84 27.44 2.80 -13.25
N GLU A 85 28.26 2.57 -12.24
CA GLU A 85 29.72 2.54 -12.35
C GLU A 85 30.21 1.47 -13.36
N ARG A 86 29.52 0.33 -13.43
CA ARG A 86 29.96 -0.78 -14.27
C ARG A 86 29.46 -0.70 -15.70
N PHE A 87 28.25 -0.26 -15.93
CA PHE A 87 27.60 -0.33 -17.24
C PHE A 87 27.34 1.03 -17.89
N HIS A 88 27.33 2.13 -17.14
CA HIS A 88 27.05 3.49 -17.62
C HIS A 88 25.82 3.57 -18.55
N SER A 89 24.79 2.75 -18.27
CA SER A 89 23.61 2.55 -19.13
C SER A 89 22.38 3.26 -18.60
N PRO A 90 21.93 4.37 -19.24
CA PRO A 90 20.66 5.01 -18.88
C PRO A 90 19.43 4.09 -19.02
N ALA A 91 19.47 3.15 -19.99
CA ALA A 91 18.41 2.17 -20.18
C ALA A 91 18.28 1.22 -18.99
N LEU A 92 19.40 0.81 -18.39
CA LEU A 92 19.42 -0.02 -17.21
C LEU A 92 18.85 0.73 -16.00
N THR A 93 19.20 2.00 -15.82
CA THR A 93 18.61 2.87 -14.77
C THR A 93 17.10 3.00 -14.94
N GLY A 94 16.59 3.15 -16.16
CA GLY A 94 15.15 3.11 -16.42
C GLY A 94 14.53 1.75 -16.07
N PHE A 95 15.22 0.67 -16.39
CA PHE A 95 14.77 -0.69 -16.08
C PHE A 95 14.71 -0.97 -14.56
N GLU A 96 15.62 -0.42 -13.76
CA GLU A 96 15.59 -0.51 -12.30
C GLU A 96 14.24 -0.03 -11.73
N VAL A 97 13.73 1.11 -12.21
CA VAL A 97 12.43 1.64 -11.78
C VAL A 97 11.28 0.75 -12.26
N ILE A 98 11.30 0.34 -13.52
CA ILE A 98 10.23 -0.50 -14.08
C ILE A 98 10.17 -1.85 -13.38
N SER A 99 11.31 -2.52 -13.19
CA SER A 99 11.39 -3.84 -12.55
C SER A 99 10.91 -3.83 -11.11
N HIS A 100 11.09 -2.72 -10.39
CA HIS A 100 10.60 -2.57 -9.02
C HIS A 100 9.07 -2.43 -8.95
N TRP A 101 8.44 -1.62 -9.82
CA TRP A 101 7.02 -1.30 -9.72
C TRP A 101 6.11 -2.18 -10.61
N MET A 102 6.62 -2.74 -11.69
CA MET A 102 5.84 -3.60 -12.59
C MET A 102 5.27 -4.86 -11.91
N PRO A 103 5.98 -5.56 -11.00
CA PRO A 103 5.41 -6.68 -10.26
C PRO A 103 4.20 -6.30 -9.41
N PHE A 104 4.15 -5.08 -8.84
CA PHE A 104 2.96 -4.60 -8.13
C PHE A 104 1.78 -4.42 -9.07
N LEU A 105 2.00 -3.94 -10.29
CA LEU A 105 0.94 -3.79 -11.27
C LEU A 105 0.37 -5.15 -11.70
N LEU A 106 1.25 -6.11 -11.96
CA LEU A 106 0.88 -7.41 -12.53
C LEU A 106 0.37 -8.41 -11.49
N PHE A 107 0.98 -8.45 -10.30
CA PHE A 107 0.81 -9.54 -9.36
C PHE A 107 0.13 -9.16 -8.05
N SER A 108 -0.12 -7.87 -7.73
CA SER A 108 -0.68 -7.49 -6.43
C SER A 108 -2.02 -8.18 -6.12
N VAL A 109 -2.92 -8.32 -7.09
CA VAL A 109 -4.21 -9.00 -6.87
C VAL A 109 -4.02 -10.51 -6.70
N TYR A 110 -3.10 -11.10 -7.47
CA TYR A 110 -2.75 -12.52 -7.32
C TYR A 110 -2.15 -12.80 -5.94
N PHE A 111 -1.19 -12.00 -5.50
CA PHE A 111 -0.59 -12.11 -4.16
C PHE A 111 -1.58 -11.76 -3.04
N GLY A 112 -2.53 -10.84 -3.30
CA GLY A 112 -3.65 -10.60 -2.41
C GLY A 112 -4.52 -11.83 -2.22
N ALA A 113 -4.89 -12.50 -3.32
CA ALA A 113 -5.63 -13.75 -3.26
C ALA A 113 -4.83 -14.91 -2.62
N LEU A 114 -3.50 -14.90 -2.77
CA LEU A 114 -2.61 -15.84 -2.09
C LEU A 114 -2.60 -15.58 -0.58
N ALA A 115 -2.57 -14.31 -0.16
CA ALA A 115 -2.62 -13.90 1.23
C ALA A 115 -3.95 -14.26 1.91
N ASP A 116 -5.08 -14.18 1.19
CA ASP A 116 -6.39 -14.63 1.71
C ASP A 116 -6.45 -16.14 2.04
N ARG A 117 -5.57 -16.93 1.41
CA ARG A 117 -5.62 -18.41 1.48
C ARG A 117 -4.57 -19.03 2.37
N HIS A 118 -3.46 -18.35 2.54
CA HIS A 118 -2.29 -18.91 3.19
C HIS A 118 -1.94 -18.09 4.43
N ASP A 119 -1.18 -18.70 5.30
CA ASP A 119 -0.60 -18.05 6.47
C ASP A 119 0.28 -16.87 6.02
N CYS A 120 -0.17 -15.64 6.30
CA CYS A 120 0.52 -14.41 5.90
C CYS A 120 1.95 -14.33 6.46
N ARG A 121 2.23 -14.97 7.63
CA ARG A 121 3.60 -15.08 8.16
C ARG A 121 4.51 -15.76 7.16
N ARG A 122 4.05 -16.88 6.58
CA ARG A 122 4.83 -17.68 5.62
C ARG A 122 5.05 -16.91 4.31
N LEU A 123 4.05 -16.16 3.86
CA LEU A 123 4.18 -15.33 2.67
C LEU A 123 5.18 -14.19 2.88
N ILE A 124 5.10 -13.50 4.03
CA ILE A 124 6.06 -12.45 4.35
C ILE A 124 7.45 -13.04 4.53
N GLN A 125 7.60 -14.18 5.21
CA GLN A 125 8.88 -14.87 5.35
C GLN A 125 9.47 -15.27 3.99
N ALA A 126 8.63 -15.79 3.07
CA ALA A 126 9.07 -16.11 1.71
C ALA A 126 9.56 -14.87 0.96
N ALA A 127 8.86 -13.73 1.09
CA ALA A 127 9.31 -12.46 0.53
C ALA A 127 10.63 -11.99 1.14
N GLN A 128 10.77 -12.05 2.48
CA GLN A 128 12.01 -11.67 3.17
C GLN A 128 13.19 -12.58 2.79
N VAL A 129 12.96 -13.89 2.67
CA VAL A 129 13.98 -14.84 2.20
C VAL A 129 14.37 -14.53 0.76
N LEU A 130 13.43 -14.18 -0.10
CA LEU A 130 13.72 -13.79 -1.48
C LEU A 130 14.57 -12.51 -1.53
N PHE A 131 14.26 -11.48 -0.72
CA PHE A 131 15.11 -10.29 -0.58
C PHE A 131 16.52 -10.64 -0.11
N MET A 132 16.65 -11.45 0.94
CA MET A 132 17.96 -11.89 1.45
C MET A 132 18.76 -12.68 0.41
N LEU A 133 18.07 -13.54 -0.37
CA LEU A 133 18.70 -14.31 -1.45
C LEU A 133 19.18 -13.38 -2.58
N VAL A 134 18.36 -12.41 -3.00
CA VAL A 134 18.73 -11.41 -4.00
C VAL A 134 19.94 -10.61 -3.54
N SER A 135 19.92 -10.08 -2.29
CA SER A 135 21.10 -9.38 -1.70
C SER A 135 22.35 -10.28 -1.66
N ALA A 136 22.20 -11.57 -1.29
CA ALA A 136 23.31 -12.51 -1.29
C ALA A 136 23.86 -12.76 -2.70
N LEU A 137 23.01 -12.93 -3.70
CA LEU A 137 23.42 -13.12 -5.09
C LEU A 137 24.11 -11.87 -5.64
N TRP A 138 23.61 -10.67 -5.36
CA TRP A 138 24.34 -9.43 -5.64
C TRP A 138 25.75 -9.45 -5.03
N GLY A 139 25.85 -9.79 -3.74
CA GLY A 139 27.13 -9.88 -3.04
C GLY A 139 28.10 -10.86 -3.69
N VAL A 140 27.61 -12.04 -4.09
CA VAL A 140 28.44 -13.04 -4.81
C VAL A 140 28.90 -12.52 -6.17
N LEU A 141 28.02 -11.93 -6.97
CA LEU A 141 28.36 -11.36 -8.28
C LEU A 141 29.36 -10.20 -8.16
N PHE A 142 29.26 -9.38 -7.10
CA PHE A 142 30.25 -8.33 -6.82
C PHE A 142 31.60 -8.93 -6.39
N LEU A 143 31.57 -9.94 -5.54
CA LEU A 143 32.79 -10.60 -5.05
C LEU A 143 33.57 -11.29 -6.17
N THR A 144 32.86 -11.99 -7.05
CA THR A 144 33.45 -12.73 -8.17
C THR A 144 33.75 -11.84 -9.39
N ASN A 145 33.31 -10.59 -9.35
CA ASN A 145 33.39 -9.64 -10.47
C ASN A 145 32.79 -10.17 -11.79
N SER A 146 31.79 -11.04 -11.68
CA SER A 146 31.16 -11.76 -12.81
C SER A 146 29.79 -11.17 -13.24
N LEU A 147 29.40 -10.00 -12.71
CA LEU A 147 28.10 -9.39 -12.99
C LEU A 147 27.95 -9.02 -14.46
N HIS A 148 26.87 -9.51 -15.10
CA HIS A 148 26.42 -9.14 -16.42
C HIS A 148 25.05 -8.45 -16.37
N ILE A 149 24.67 -7.74 -17.42
CA ILE A 149 23.40 -6.99 -17.48
C ILE A 149 22.18 -7.90 -17.30
N TRP A 150 22.19 -9.10 -17.89
CA TRP A 150 21.04 -10.01 -17.79
C TRP A 150 20.83 -10.53 -16.36
N GLU A 151 21.90 -10.79 -15.60
CA GLU A 151 21.84 -11.19 -14.19
C GLU A 151 21.26 -10.04 -13.36
N ALA A 152 21.74 -8.82 -13.59
CA ALA A 152 21.20 -7.62 -12.97
C ALA A 152 19.68 -7.50 -13.21
N CYS A 153 19.23 -7.66 -14.47
CA CYS A 153 17.80 -7.60 -14.81
C CYS A 153 16.99 -8.67 -14.08
N VAL A 154 17.50 -9.90 -13.99
CA VAL A 154 16.81 -10.98 -13.27
C VAL A 154 16.69 -10.66 -11.77
N LEU A 155 17.79 -10.21 -11.14
CA LEU A 155 17.79 -9.88 -9.71
C LEU A 155 16.85 -8.70 -9.39
N LEU A 156 16.83 -7.67 -10.24
CA LEU A 156 15.93 -6.53 -10.11
C LEU A 156 14.45 -6.95 -10.21
N ILE A 157 14.09 -7.86 -11.12
CA ILE A 157 12.73 -8.38 -11.24
C ILE A 157 12.36 -9.20 -9.99
N LEU A 158 13.26 -10.09 -9.54
CA LEU A 158 13.03 -10.91 -8.34
C LEU A 158 12.84 -10.05 -7.09
N HIS A 159 13.63 -8.98 -6.96
CA HIS A 159 13.50 -7.99 -5.90
C HIS A 159 12.11 -7.32 -5.92
N GLY A 160 11.66 -6.84 -7.08
CA GLY A 160 10.32 -6.27 -7.24
C GLY A 160 9.19 -7.27 -6.93
N CYS A 161 9.36 -8.55 -7.31
CA CYS A 161 8.42 -9.62 -6.96
C CYS A 161 8.35 -9.85 -5.44
N ALA A 162 9.48 -9.80 -4.73
CA ALA A 162 9.51 -9.93 -3.27
C ALA A 162 8.70 -8.79 -2.60
N GLY A 163 8.88 -7.56 -3.03
CA GLY A 163 8.11 -6.41 -2.53
C GLY A 163 6.61 -6.55 -2.77
N SER A 164 6.22 -6.98 -3.97
CA SER A 164 4.82 -7.19 -4.32
C SER A 164 4.17 -8.33 -3.53
N LEU A 165 4.91 -9.40 -3.21
CA LEU A 165 4.46 -10.51 -2.38
C LEU A 165 4.27 -10.11 -0.91
N TRP A 166 5.15 -9.25 -0.38
CA TRP A 166 5.09 -8.79 1.02
C TRP A 166 3.83 -7.97 1.31
N GLY A 167 3.46 -7.05 0.40
CA GLY A 167 2.46 -6.00 0.64
C GLY A 167 1.10 -6.48 1.18
N PRO A 168 0.37 -7.39 0.51
CA PRO A 168 -0.94 -7.85 0.98
C PRO A 168 -0.88 -8.58 2.32
N GLY A 169 0.14 -9.44 2.51
CA GLY A 169 0.34 -10.16 3.77
C GLY A 169 0.59 -9.22 4.96
N GLU A 170 1.39 -8.17 4.76
CA GLU A 170 1.64 -7.11 5.75
C GLU A 170 0.33 -6.49 6.24
N GLN A 171 -0.57 -6.15 5.33
CA GLN A 171 -1.82 -5.47 5.66
C GLN A 171 -2.79 -6.36 6.45
N LEU A 172 -2.86 -7.64 6.11
CA LEU A 172 -3.67 -8.61 6.85
C LEU A 172 -3.10 -8.84 8.26
N MET A 173 -1.78 -8.91 8.40
CA MET A 173 -1.13 -9.03 9.70
C MET A 173 -1.42 -7.83 10.61
N LEU A 174 -1.40 -6.59 10.10
CA LEU A 174 -1.75 -5.40 10.89
C LEU A 174 -3.17 -5.52 11.47
N HIS A 175 -4.14 -5.92 10.65
CA HIS A 175 -5.51 -6.14 11.10
C HIS A 175 -5.58 -7.24 12.17
N ASP A 176 -4.85 -8.33 11.97
CA ASP A 176 -4.87 -9.48 12.88
C ASP A 176 -4.26 -9.15 14.25
N PHE A 177 -3.21 -8.30 14.30
CA PHE A 177 -2.61 -7.86 15.57
C PHE A 177 -3.56 -6.99 16.40
N VAL A 178 -4.20 -5.99 15.80
CA VAL A 178 -4.89 -4.93 16.56
C VAL A 178 -6.42 -4.96 16.46
N GLY A 179 -7.00 -5.65 15.48
CA GLY A 179 -8.44 -5.64 15.19
C GLY A 179 -8.92 -4.34 14.55
N ARG A 180 -10.26 -4.26 14.32
CA ARG A 180 -10.86 -3.15 13.56
C ARG A 180 -10.74 -1.79 14.26
N GLU A 181 -10.85 -1.75 15.58
CA GLU A 181 -10.90 -0.51 16.35
C GLU A 181 -9.57 0.25 16.30
N GLU A 182 -8.46 -0.48 16.43
CA GLU A 182 -7.10 0.09 16.45
C GLU A 182 -6.39 0.04 15.08
N LEU A 183 -7.02 -0.56 14.05
CA LEU A 183 -6.45 -0.66 12.70
C LEU A 183 -6.00 0.70 12.13
N PRO A 184 -6.76 1.82 12.31
CA PRO A 184 -6.30 3.13 11.85
C PRO A 184 -4.96 3.56 12.47
N SER A 185 -4.72 3.24 13.76
CA SER A 185 -3.44 3.48 14.43
C SER A 185 -2.34 2.61 13.85
N ALA A 186 -2.59 1.32 13.67
CA ALA A 186 -1.61 0.38 13.11
C ALA A 186 -1.18 0.78 11.68
N VAL A 187 -2.13 1.14 10.82
CA VAL A 187 -1.83 1.57 9.43
C VAL A 187 -1.01 2.86 9.41
N ARG A 188 -1.37 3.87 10.24
CA ARG A 188 -0.60 5.12 10.32
C ARG A 188 0.82 4.89 10.82
N LEU A 189 0.96 4.12 11.89
CA LEU A 189 2.26 3.81 12.46
C LEU A 189 3.10 2.97 11.50
N ASN A 190 2.51 1.97 10.83
CA ASN A 190 3.21 1.20 9.81
C ASN A 190 3.72 2.10 8.67
N ALA A 191 2.88 3.00 8.16
CA ALA A 191 3.29 3.97 7.14
C ALA A 191 4.43 4.88 7.64
N THR A 192 4.36 5.33 8.90
CA THR A 192 5.41 6.14 9.53
C THR A 192 6.73 5.37 9.66
N PHE A 193 6.68 4.13 10.17
CA PHE A 193 7.86 3.29 10.33
C PHE A 193 8.50 2.93 8.98
N ARG A 194 7.69 2.66 7.95
CA ARG A 194 8.19 2.48 6.58
C ARG A 194 8.84 3.76 6.05
N SER A 195 8.27 4.93 6.31
CA SER A 195 8.87 6.22 5.93
C SER A 195 10.21 6.48 6.64
N LEU A 196 10.36 6.04 7.89
CA LEU A 196 11.66 6.05 8.58
C LEU A 196 12.66 5.14 7.86
N GLY A 197 12.26 3.94 7.46
CA GLY A 197 13.11 3.03 6.68
C GLY A 197 13.58 3.66 5.35
N ILE A 198 12.65 4.29 4.62
CA ILE A 198 12.94 5.00 3.37
C ILE A 198 13.88 6.20 3.60
N LEU A 199 13.70 6.93 4.69
CA LEU A 199 14.52 8.11 5.02
C LEU A 199 15.95 7.72 5.42
N PHE A 200 16.09 6.70 6.26
CA PHE A 200 17.40 6.27 6.77
C PHE A 200 18.12 5.29 5.85
N GLY A 201 17.40 4.59 4.97
CA GLY A 201 17.99 3.63 4.03
C GLY A 201 19.14 4.20 3.21
N PRO A 202 18.98 5.32 2.49
CA PRO A 202 20.06 5.94 1.73
C PRO A 202 21.24 6.38 2.61
N VAL A 203 21.02 6.85 3.83
CA VAL A 203 22.08 7.27 4.76
C VAL A 203 22.90 6.05 5.17
N VAL A 204 22.24 4.99 5.64
CA VAL A 204 22.92 3.76 6.06
C VAL A 204 23.55 3.05 4.85
N GLY A 205 22.85 3.00 3.70
CA GLY A 205 23.36 2.43 2.46
C GLY A 205 24.63 3.11 1.96
N SER A 206 24.66 4.44 1.99
CA SER A 206 25.85 5.22 1.63
C SER A 206 27.00 4.98 2.62
N ALA A 207 26.71 4.92 3.92
CA ALA A 207 27.71 4.62 4.94
C ALA A 207 28.32 3.21 4.76
N LEU A 208 27.49 2.21 4.44
CA LEU A 208 27.95 0.85 4.14
C LEU A 208 28.78 0.80 2.86
N LEU A 209 28.32 1.48 1.79
CA LEU A 209 29.00 1.55 0.51
C LEU A 209 30.39 2.19 0.66
N LEU A 210 30.48 3.32 1.35
CA LEU A 210 31.72 4.06 1.51
C LEU A 210 32.67 3.42 2.53
N GLY A 211 32.12 2.87 3.61
CA GLY A 211 32.92 2.30 4.70
C GLY A 211 33.37 0.86 4.47
N LEU A 212 32.53 0.03 3.86
CA LEU A 212 32.76 -1.41 3.67
C LEU A 212 32.93 -1.82 2.19
N GLY A 213 32.63 -0.91 1.29
CA GLY A 213 32.53 -1.21 -0.14
C GLY A 213 31.22 -1.95 -0.50
N PRO A 214 30.94 -2.07 -1.82
CA PRO A 214 29.65 -2.62 -2.27
C PRO A 214 29.43 -4.08 -1.88
N THR A 215 30.47 -4.91 -1.95
CA THR A 215 30.38 -6.34 -1.65
C THR A 215 30.07 -6.63 -0.19
N HIS A 216 30.82 -6.06 0.76
CA HIS A 216 30.55 -6.29 2.18
C HIS A 216 29.29 -5.53 2.62
N GLY A 217 29.05 -4.34 2.07
CA GLY A 217 27.85 -3.55 2.37
C GLY A 217 26.56 -4.30 2.04
N ILE A 218 26.50 -4.98 0.89
CA ILE A 218 25.29 -5.73 0.49
C ILE A 218 25.10 -6.99 1.33
N PHE A 219 26.19 -7.66 1.78
CA PHE A 219 26.08 -8.79 2.70
C PHE A 219 25.60 -8.35 4.08
N VAL A 220 26.07 -7.21 4.59
CA VAL A 220 25.59 -6.64 5.86
C VAL A 220 24.11 -6.27 5.78
N ASN A 221 23.63 -5.83 4.59
CA ASN A 221 22.24 -5.52 4.38
C ASN A 221 21.29 -6.68 4.69
N ILE A 222 21.71 -7.92 4.47
CA ILE A 222 20.92 -9.12 4.78
C ILE A 222 20.49 -9.14 6.26
N ALA A 223 21.34 -8.65 7.16
CA ALA A 223 21.04 -8.66 8.58
C ALA A 223 19.83 -7.80 8.98
N PHE A 224 19.51 -6.75 8.21
CA PHE A 224 18.36 -5.89 8.47
C PHE A 224 17.01 -6.53 8.14
N TYR A 225 16.97 -7.59 7.31
CA TYR A 225 15.77 -8.39 7.06
C TYR A 225 15.48 -9.43 8.14
N LEU A 226 16.51 -9.83 8.93
CA LEU A 226 16.39 -10.89 9.92
C LEU A 226 15.41 -10.57 11.05
N PRO A 227 15.35 -9.35 11.63
CA PRO A 227 14.46 -9.09 12.77
C PRO A 227 12.99 -9.38 12.45
N LEU A 228 12.48 -8.94 11.29
CA LEU A 228 11.11 -9.24 10.87
C LEU A 228 10.92 -10.73 10.65
N THR A 229 11.83 -11.36 9.93
CA THR A 229 11.76 -12.80 9.62
C THR A 229 11.74 -13.64 10.90
N LEU A 230 12.60 -13.35 11.87
CA LEU A 230 12.69 -14.08 13.15
C LEU A 230 11.45 -13.84 14.01
N PHE A 231 10.94 -12.60 14.06
CA PHE A 231 9.70 -12.28 14.76
C PHE A 231 8.53 -13.12 14.23
N LEU A 232 8.42 -13.26 12.92
CA LEU A 232 7.33 -14.01 12.28
C LEU A 232 7.38 -15.51 12.57
N PHE A 233 8.51 -16.09 12.96
CA PHE A 233 8.56 -17.47 13.45
C PHE A 233 7.93 -17.62 14.84
N ARG A 234 7.96 -16.57 15.66
CA ARG A 234 7.51 -16.61 17.05
C ARG A 234 6.08 -16.16 17.26
N THR A 235 5.53 -15.31 16.37
CA THR A 235 4.17 -14.81 16.49
C THR A 235 3.13 -15.89 16.22
N LYS A 236 2.01 -15.83 16.95
CA LYS A 236 0.85 -16.73 16.76
C LYS A 236 -0.14 -16.23 15.71
N PHE A 237 -0.07 -14.96 15.33
CA PHE A 237 -0.97 -14.33 14.38
C PHE A 237 -0.62 -14.73 12.95
N THR A 238 -1.61 -15.19 12.18
CA THR A 238 -1.43 -15.73 10.83
C THR A 238 -1.92 -14.77 9.74
N GLY A 239 -2.51 -13.64 10.14
CA GLY A 239 -3.29 -12.75 9.27
C GLY A 239 -4.78 -13.08 9.23
N HIS A 240 -5.21 -14.18 9.87
CA HIS A 240 -6.58 -14.72 9.80
C HIS A 240 -7.16 -15.11 11.16
N VAL A 241 -6.44 -14.94 12.26
CA VAL A 241 -6.88 -15.40 13.59
C VAL A 241 -8.18 -14.74 14.02
N ARG A 242 -8.38 -13.46 13.67
CA ARG A 242 -9.59 -12.72 14.04
C ARG A 242 -10.78 -12.97 13.12
N ASP A 243 -10.52 -13.22 11.84
CA ASP A 243 -11.57 -13.37 10.81
C ASP A 243 -12.01 -14.83 10.60
N GLY A 244 -11.28 -15.80 11.12
CA GLY A 244 -11.70 -17.20 11.32
C GLY A 244 -11.89 -18.07 10.07
N VAL A 245 -11.67 -17.61 8.84
CA VAL A 245 -11.94 -18.41 7.63
C VAL A 245 -10.95 -18.15 6.50
N VAL A 246 -10.20 -19.18 6.16
CA VAL A 246 -9.42 -19.24 4.91
C VAL A 246 -10.34 -19.73 3.79
N THR A 247 -10.75 -18.84 2.89
CA THR A 247 -11.62 -19.21 1.76
C THR A 247 -10.82 -19.92 0.67
N ARG A 248 -11.14 -21.17 0.36
CA ARG A 248 -10.48 -21.96 -0.71
C ARG A 248 -11.06 -21.65 -2.09
N GLN A 249 -11.02 -20.41 -2.58
CA GLN A 249 -11.41 -20.12 -3.96
C GLN A 249 -10.24 -20.32 -4.93
N ARG A 250 -10.52 -20.68 -6.18
CA ARG A 250 -9.48 -20.80 -7.23
C ARG A 250 -8.88 -19.43 -7.52
N ILE A 251 -7.55 -19.35 -7.63
CA ILE A 251 -6.83 -18.13 -7.99
C ILE A 251 -6.70 -18.13 -9.52
N GLY A 252 -7.16 -17.06 -10.15
CA GLY A 252 -7.03 -16.86 -11.59
C GLY A 252 -6.40 -15.49 -11.89
N VAL A 253 -5.70 -15.39 -13.02
CA VAL A 253 -5.09 -14.12 -13.48
C VAL A 253 -6.17 -13.05 -13.72
N LEU A 254 -7.40 -13.45 -14.07
CA LEU A 254 -8.54 -12.55 -14.27
C LEU A 254 -9.27 -12.16 -12.97
N ASP A 255 -8.78 -12.61 -11.82
CA ASP A 255 -9.41 -12.28 -10.53
C ASP A 255 -9.42 -10.77 -10.24
N ALA A 256 -8.45 -10.02 -10.78
CA ALA A 256 -8.45 -8.55 -10.67
C ALA A 256 -9.72 -7.91 -11.26
N LEU A 257 -10.13 -8.35 -12.44
CA LEU A 257 -11.35 -7.88 -13.11
C LEU A 257 -12.60 -8.30 -12.36
N ARG A 258 -12.61 -9.52 -11.81
CA ARG A 258 -13.70 -10.03 -10.99
C ARG A 258 -13.84 -9.22 -9.71
N VAL A 259 -12.75 -9.02 -8.97
CA VAL A 259 -12.73 -8.22 -7.73
C VAL A 259 -13.17 -6.80 -8.01
N PHE A 260 -12.69 -6.17 -9.08
CA PHE A 260 -13.13 -4.84 -9.48
C PHE A 260 -14.64 -4.80 -9.75
N ARG A 261 -15.20 -5.83 -10.43
CA ARG A 261 -16.63 -5.92 -10.71
C ARG A 261 -17.46 -6.08 -9.43
N GLU A 262 -16.98 -6.85 -8.47
CA GLU A 262 -17.63 -7.08 -7.18
C GLU A 262 -17.60 -5.82 -6.31
N VAL A 263 -16.48 -5.10 -6.32
CA VAL A 263 -16.24 -3.90 -5.51
C VAL A 263 -16.89 -2.63 -6.10
N ARG A 264 -17.14 -2.59 -7.42
CA ARG A 264 -17.63 -1.39 -8.13
C ARG A 264 -18.96 -0.82 -7.60
N SER A 265 -19.77 -1.63 -6.93
CA SER A 265 -21.00 -1.20 -6.29
C SER A 265 -20.74 -0.43 -4.97
N ASN A 266 -19.56 -0.56 -4.38
CA ASN A 266 -19.19 0.21 -3.20
C ASN A 266 -18.43 1.48 -3.61
N HIS A 267 -19.18 2.56 -3.81
CA HIS A 267 -18.66 3.84 -4.31
C HIS A 267 -17.57 4.42 -3.43
N THR A 268 -17.67 4.23 -2.10
CA THR A 268 -16.64 4.68 -1.15
C THR A 268 -15.33 3.92 -1.38
N LEU A 269 -15.39 2.60 -1.51
CA LEU A 269 -14.21 1.77 -1.71
C LEU A 269 -13.52 2.08 -3.05
N VAL A 270 -14.31 2.21 -4.13
CA VAL A 270 -13.80 2.61 -5.45
C VAL A 270 -13.12 3.97 -5.38
N SER A 271 -13.73 4.94 -4.69
CA SER A 271 -13.16 6.28 -4.56
C SER A 271 -11.82 6.27 -3.83
N MET A 272 -11.65 5.43 -2.80
CA MET A 272 -10.37 5.29 -2.09
C MET A 272 -9.28 4.69 -3.00
N ILE A 273 -9.62 3.68 -3.78
CA ILE A 273 -8.72 3.06 -4.76
C ILE A 273 -8.31 4.06 -5.84
N VAL A 274 -9.28 4.83 -6.35
CA VAL A 274 -9.03 5.88 -7.37
C VAL A 274 -8.14 6.99 -6.82
N LEU A 275 -8.40 7.50 -5.60
CA LEU A 275 -7.58 8.56 -4.99
C LEU A 275 -6.12 8.11 -4.81
N ALA A 276 -5.90 6.88 -4.35
CA ALA A 276 -4.56 6.31 -4.25
C ALA A 276 -3.88 6.20 -5.64
N GLY A 277 -4.66 5.76 -6.64
CA GLY A 277 -4.20 5.64 -8.03
C GLY A 277 -3.83 6.98 -8.67
N LEU A 278 -4.59 8.03 -8.42
CA LEU A 278 -4.29 9.38 -8.93
C LEU A 278 -2.92 9.88 -8.42
N GLY A 279 -2.66 9.80 -7.12
CA GLY A 279 -1.37 10.16 -6.54
C GLY A 279 -0.22 9.36 -7.14
N SER A 280 -0.40 8.06 -7.28
CA SER A 280 0.60 7.14 -7.81
C SER A 280 0.89 7.37 -9.29
N PHE A 281 -0.15 7.48 -10.12
CA PHE A 281 -0.02 7.61 -11.56
C PHE A 281 0.55 8.96 -12.00
N PHE A 282 0.09 10.05 -11.40
CA PHE A 282 0.48 11.39 -11.83
C PHE A 282 1.78 11.88 -11.19
N ILE A 283 2.05 11.52 -9.94
CA ILE A 283 3.22 12.00 -9.20
C ILE A 283 4.17 10.86 -8.85
N GLY A 284 3.65 9.82 -8.21
CA GLY A 284 4.30 8.52 -7.93
C GLY A 284 5.78 8.57 -7.61
N ALA A 285 6.57 7.79 -8.36
CA ALA A 285 8.02 7.71 -8.21
C ALA A 285 8.75 8.91 -8.86
N SER A 286 8.12 9.58 -9.82
CA SER A 286 8.75 10.63 -10.61
C SER A 286 9.07 11.89 -9.82
N LEU A 287 8.39 12.13 -8.69
CA LEU A 287 8.75 13.23 -7.80
C LEU A 287 10.19 13.07 -7.29
N GLN A 288 10.58 11.88 -6.84
CA GLN A 288 11.94 11.62 -6.34
C GLN A 288 12.98 11.65 -7.46
N THR A 289 12.68 11.04 -8.59
CA THR A 289 13.62 10.98 -9.73
C THR A 289 13.84 12.32 -10.43
N SER A 290 12.90 13.26 -10.28
CA SER A 290 13.05 14.63 -10.81
C SER A 290 13.78 15.60 -9.87
N MET A 291 13.93 15.28 -8.59
CA MET A 291 14.55 16.18 -7.60
C MET A 291 15.98 16.62 -7.94
N PRO A 292 16.88 15.82 -8.58
CA PRO A 292 18.20 16.31 -9.01
C PRO A 292 18.08 17.47 -10.00
N ILE A 293 17.13 17.42 -10.92
CA ILE A 293 16.89 18.48 -11.92
C ILE A 293 16.41 19.76 -11.23
N PHE A 294 15.50 19.63 -10.28
CA PHE A 294 15.04 20.77 -9.47
C PHE A 294 16.15 21.36 -8.60
N ALA A 295 17.02 20.54 -8.03
CA ALA A 295 18.17 21.03 -7.26
C ALA A 295 19.12 21.89 -8.11
N HIS A 296 19.36 21.47 -9.36
CA HIS A 296 20.15 22.27 -10.29
C HIS A 296 19.44 23.56 -10.72
N SER A 297 18.17 23.49 -11.11
CA SER A 297 17.42 24.63 -11.64
C SER A 297 17.13 25.70 -10.59
N LEU A 298 17.02 25.33 -9.32
CA LEU A 298 16.75 26.28 -8.22
C LEU A 298 18.01 26.96 -7.68
N GLY A 299 19.21 26.66 -8.20
CA GLY A 299 20.44 27.41 -7.94
C GLY A 299 20.92 27.43 -6.47
N ALA A 300 20.60 26.42 -5.68
CA ALA A 300 20.87 26.38 -4.25
C ALA A 300 22.25 25.80 -3.89
N GLY A 301 23.32 26.47 -4.27
CA GLY A 301 24.69 26.08 -3.91
C GLY A 301 25.14 24.79 -4.60
N SER A 302 25.79 23.83 -3.86
CA SER A 302 26.15 22.55 -4.47
C SER A 302 24.90 21.70 -4.72
N ALA A 303 24.71 21.27 -5.98
CA ALA A 303 23.53 20.50 -6.40
C ALA A 303 23.31 19.24 -5.56
N GLY A 304 24.38 18.61 -5.06
CA GLY A 304 24.30 17.41 -4.21
C GLY A 304 23.67 17.68 -2.85
N VAL A 305 24.04 18.79 -2.19
CA VAL A 305 23.43 19.17 -0.90
C VAL A 305 21.98 19.59 -1.09
N ALA A 306 21.70 20.40 -2.13
CA ALA A 306 20.34 20.84 -2.45
C ALA A 306 19.43 19.63 -2.72
N TYR A 307 19.88 18.67 -3.50
CA TYR A 307 19.16 17.42 -3.74
C TYR A 307 18.90 16.64 -2.45
N GLY A 308 19.92 16.49 -1.61
CA GLY A 308 19.76 15.79 -0.32
C GLY A 308 18.72 16.43 0.59
N VAL A 309 18.68 17.79 0.65
CA VAL A 309 17.70 18.54 1.46
C VAL A 309 16.28 18.39 0.89
N LEU A 310 16.10 18.38 -0.44
CA LEU A 310 14.79 18.15 -1.06
C LEU A 310 14.26 16.74 -0.73
N LEU A 311 15.11 15.71 -0.86
CA LEU A 311 14.74 14.34 -0.48
C LEU A 311 14.41 14.24 1.01
N PHE A 312 15.25 14.83 1.86
CA PHE A 312 15.05 14.83 3.29
C PHE A 312 13.75 15.53 3.68
N ALA A 313 13.43 16.67 3.07
CA ALA A 313 12.19 17.41 3.35
C ALA A 313 10.95 16.57 3.03
N ASN A 314 10.93 15.88 1.89
CA ASN A 314 9.83 15.00 1.51
C ASN A 314 9.68 13.81 2.48
N GLY A 315 10.79 13.15 2.81
CA GLY A 315 10.80 12.02 3.75
C GLY A 315 10.42 12.45 5.18
N ALA A 316 11.00 13.55 5.67
CA ALA A 316 10.69 14.13 6.97
C ALA A 316 9.22 14.52 7.07
N GLY A 317 8.66 15.10 6.00
CA GLY A 317 7.23 15.38 5.90
C GLY A 317 6.38 14.14 6.13
N GLY A 318 6.75 13.02 5.51
CA GLY A 318 6.08 11.74 5.72
C GLY A 318 6.14 11.26 7.18
N VAL A 319 7.32 11.33 7.81
CA VAL A 319 7.49 10.95 9.22
C VAL A 319 6.67 11.87 10.15
N ILE A 320 6.80 13.20 9.97
CA ILE A 320 6.06 14.19 10.74
C ILE A 320 4.55 13.98 10.57
N GLY A 321 4.08 13.77 9.34
CA GLY A 321 2.68 13.50 9.02
C GLY A 321 2.15 12.29 9.75
N GLY A 322 2.91 11.20 9.77
CA GLY A 322 2.54 9.98 10.48
C GLY A 322 2.42 10.18 11.99
N VAL A 323 3.41 10.85 12.59
CA VAL A 323 3.40 11.17 14.03
C VAL A 323 2.25 12.11 14.38
N LEU A 324 2.03 13.18 13.59
CA LEU A 324 0.93 14.13 13.82
C LEU A 324 -0.45 13.48 13.70
N LEU A 325 -0.66 12.63 12.69
CA LEU A 325 -1.91 11.90 12.50
C LEU A 325 -2.20 10.97 13.68
N GLU A 326 -1.16 10.30 14.17
CA GLU A 326 -1.30 9.38 15.29
C GLU A 326 -1.47 10.13 16.62
N ALA A 327 -0.71 11.19 16.85
CA ALA A 327 -0.78 11.99 18.08
C ALA A 327 -2.12 12.74 18.19
N SER A 328 -2.69 13.22 17.08
CA SER A 328 -3.92 14.02 17.12
C SER A 328 -5.15 13.19 17.45
N SER A 329 -5.18 11.89 17.14
CA SER A 329 -6.33 10.96 17.30
C SER A 329 -7.70 11.52 16.86
N LYS A 330 -7.74 12.76 16.36
CA LYS A 330 -8.96 13.50 15.96
C LYS A 330 -9.34 13.22 14.50
N ILE A 331 -8.37 12.90 13.67
CA ILE A 331 -8.58 12.66 12.24
C ILE A 331 -9.07 11.23 12.07
N ARG A 332 -10.38 11.11 11.86
CA ARG A 332 -11.01 9.83 11.51
C ARG A 332 -10.71 9.49 10.05
N PRO A 333 -10.48 8.21 9.70
CA PRO A 333 -10.32 7.78 8.31
C PRO A 333 -11.68 7.91 7.59
N THR A 334 -11.90 9.05 6.95
CA THR A 334 -13.12 9.37 6.21
C THR A 334 -12.79 9.71 4.76
N VAL A 335 -13.80 9.61 3.89
CA VAL A 335 -13.67 10.02 2.48
C VAL A 335 -13.24 11.47 2.36
N THR A 336 -13.82 12.35 3.17
CA THR A 336 -13.47 13.77 3.16
C THR A 336 -12.01 14.00 3.52
N ALA A 337 -11.51 13.32 4.56
CA ALA A 337 -10.11 13.43 4.96
C ALA A 337 -9.16 12.89 3.87
N ALA A 338 -9.54 11.80 3.19
CA ALA A 338 -8.79 11.26 2.05
C ALA A 338 -8.74 12.26 0.88
N VAL A 339 -9.89 12.83 0.50
CA VAL A 339 -9.97 13.83 -0.58
C VAL A 339 -9.13 15.06 -0.25
N VAL A 340 -9.26 15.61 0.96
CA VAL A 340 -8.52 16.81 1.38
C VAL A 340 -7.02 16.52 1.38
N SER A 341 -6.56 15.43 1.96
CA SER A 341 -5.13 15.09 1.98
C SER A 341 -4.57 14.85 0.58
N THR A 342 -5.33 14.18 -0.30
CA THR A 342 -4.92 13.97 -1.70
C THR A 342 -4.87 15.31 -2.47
N ALA A 343 -5.84 16.21 -2.25
CA ALA A 343 -5.85 17.53 -2.86
C ALA A 343 -4.67 18.39 -2.39
N VAL A 344 -4.37 18.38 -1.10
CA VAL A 344 -3.20 19.09 -0.54
C VAL A 344 -1.90 18.54 -1.14
N TYR A 345 -1.77 17.22 -1.27
CA TYR A 345 -0.62 16.59 -1.93
C TYR A 345 -0.46 17.03 -3.39
N GLY A 346 -1.55 17.07 -4.16
CA GLY A 346 -1.54 17.55 -5.54
C GLY A 346 -1.17 19.02 -5.64
N LEU A 347 -1.75 19.89 -4.79
CA LEU A 347 -1.47 21.32 -4.77
C LEU A 347 -0.02 21.63 -4.37
N THR A 348 0.50 20.98 -3.33
CA THR A 348 1.90 21.17 -2.91
C THR A 348 2.88 20.69 -3.98
N SER A 349 2.57 19.61 -4.68
CA SER A 349 3.38 19.13 -5.82
C SER A 349 3.31 20.10 -7.01
N LEU A 350 2.15 20.70 -7.26
CA LEU A 350 1.98 21.73 -8.29
C LEU A 350 2.81 22.99 -7.96
N PHE A 351 2.72 23.51 -6.73
CA PHE A 351 3.51 24.64 -6.30
C PHE A 351 5.01 24.33 -6.29
N PHE A 352 5.41 23.11 -5.89
CA PHE A 352 6.79 22.66 -6.00
C PHE A 352 7.29 22.69 -7.45
N ALA A 353 6.49 22.22 -8.40
CA ALA A 353 6.86 22.18 -9.81
C ALA A 353 7.03 23.55 -10.43
N LEU A 354 6.24 24.54 -9.98
CA LEU A 354 6.19 25.89 -10.58
C LEU A 354 7.06 26.93 -9.87
N THR A 355 7.58 26.60 -8.66
CA THR A 355 8.37 27.58 -7.91
C THR A 355 9.78 27.74 -8.45
N SER A 356 10.30 28.98 -8.38
CA SER A 356 11.71 29.30 -8.60
C SER A 356 12.48 29.53 -7.30
N SER A 357 11.79 29.42 -6.14
CA SER A 357 12.37 29.64 -4.82
C SER A 357 12.70 28.31 -4.13
N TYR A 358 13.98 28.07 -3.85
CA TYR A 358 14.41 26.85 -3.17
C TYR A 358 13.80 26.67 -1.76
N PRO A 359 13.73 27.71 -0.88
CA PRO A 359 13.07 27.57 0.43
C PRO A 359 11.58 27.19 0.29
N LEU A 360 10.89 27.76 -0.70
CA LEU A 360 9.49 27.40 -0.97
C LEU A 360 9.38 25.97 -1.47
N ALA A 361 10.29 25.51 -2.34
CA ALA A 361 10.34 24.12 -2.80
C ALA A 361 10.49 23.14 -1.63
N VAL A 362 11.42 23.40 -0.70
CA VAL A 362 11.62 22.60 0.52
C VAL A 362 10.34 22.56 1.36
N THR A 363 9.70 23.73 1.58
CA THR A 363 8.46 23.82 2.35
C THR A 363 7.32 23.04 1.69
N MET A 364 7.17 23.17 0.37
CA MET A 364 6.13 22.42 -0.38
C MET A 364 6.35 20.92 -0.33
N LEU A 365 7.59 20.44 -0.40
CA LEU A 365 7.92 19.03 -0.25
C LEU A 365 7.65 18.51 1.16
N LEU A 366 7.94 19.29 2.19
CA LEU A 366 7.65 18.93 3.57
C LEU A 366 6.14 18.77 3.80
N ILE A 367 5.35 19.77 3.40
CA ILE A 367 3.88 19.72 3.50
C ILE A 367 3.32 18.62 2.62
N GLY A 368 3.85 18.46 1.41
CA GLY A 368 3.48 17.40 0.47
C GLY A 368 3.73 16.00 1.02
N GLY A 369 4.85 15.81 1.72
CA GLY A 369 5.16 14.55 2.42
C GLY A 369 4.14 14.22 3.51
N VAL A 370 3.77 15.20 4.34
CA VAL A 370 2.69 15.06 5.33
C VAL A 370 1.38 14.66 4.66
N ALA A 371 0.99 15.36 3.60
CA ALA A 371 -0.27 15.14 2.90
C ALA A 371 -0.30 13.80 2.16
N ASN A 372 0.81 13.40 1.54
CA ASN A 372 0.95 12.11 0.87
C ASN A 372 0.79 10.94 1.84
N LEU A 373 1.49 10.99 3.00
CA LEU A 373 1.34 9.96 4.01
C LEU A 373 -0.09 9.90 4.55
N ALA A 374 -0.71 11.06 4.80
CA ALA A 374 -2.10 11.14 5.25
C ALA A 374 -3.05 10.51 4.21
N SER A 375 -2.91 10.86 2.94
CA SER A 375 -3.71 10.32 1.84
C SER A 375 -3.59 8.80 1.75
N MET A 376 -2.36 8.28 1.69
CA MET A 376 -2.08 6.84 1.61
C MET A 376 -2.63 6.09 2.83
N SER A 377 -2.36 6.58 4.04
CA SER A 377 -2.77 5.94 5.29
C SER A 377 -4.30 5.91 5.45
N ILE A 378 -4.99 7.01 5.11
CA ILE A 378 -6.44 7.10 5.23
C ILE A 378 -7.13 6.23 4.17
N THR A 379 -6.72 6.32 2.90
CA THR A 379 -7.30 5.52 1.82
C THR A 379 -7.12 4.03 2.09
N GLN A 380 -5.92 3.62 2.50
CA GLN A 380 -5.61 2.24 2.86
C GLN A 380 -6.44 1.74 4.05
N THR A 381 -6.58 2.54 5.10
CA THR A 381 -7.39 2.20 6.27
C THR A 381 -8.85 2.01 5.90
N VAL A 382 -9.43 2.94 5.13
CA VAL A 382 -10.83 2.84 4.69
C VAL A 382 -11.05 1.60 3.83
N VAL A 383 -10.12 1.31 2.91
CA VAL A 383 -10.18 0.09 2.08
C VAL A 383 -10.19 -1.16 2.95
N GLN A 384 -9.28 -1.26 3.93
CA GLN A 384 -9.22 -2.43 4.82
C GLN A 384 -10.45 -2.59 5.71
N LEU A 385 -11.04 -1.47 6.18
CA LEU A 385 -12.24 -1.49 7.03
C LEU A 385 -13.50 -1.87 6.25
N LEU A 386 -13.58 -1.50 4.96
CA LEU A 386 -14.75 -1.77 4.12
C LEU A 386 -14.62 -3.07 3.31
N ALA A 387 -13.42 -3.62 3.19
CA ALA A 387 -13.19 -4.86 2.47
C ALA A 387 -13.93 -6.03 3.15
N PRO A 388 -14.67 -6.87 2.37
CA PRO A 388 -15.31 -8.06 2.91
C PRO A 388 -14.26 -9.00 3.53
N PRO A 389 -14.49 -9.58 4.72
CA PRO A 389 -13.49 -10.44 5.40
C PRO A 389 -12.94 -11.57 4.53
N LYS A 390 -13.83 -12.21 3.73
CA LYS A 390 -13.47 -13.34 2.85
C LYS A 390 -12.57 -12.97 1.67
N GLU A 391 -12.52 -11.69 1.28
CA GLU A 391 -11.83 -11.20 0.08
C GLU A 391 -10.92 -10.01 0.39
N ARG A 392 -10.62 -9.77 1.67
CA ARG A 392 -9.85 -8.60 2.11
C ARG A 392 -8.48 -8.51 1.43
N GLY A 393 -7.76 -9.61 1.32
CA GLY A 393 -6.47 -9.65 0.67
C GLY A 393 -6.54 -9.28 -0.82
N ARG A 394 -7.57 -9.76 -1.52
CA ARG A 394 -7.79 -9.39 -2.93
C ARG A 394 -8.09 -7.91 -3.10
N VAL A 395 -8.95 -7.35 -2.24
CA VAL A 395 -9.29 -5.93 -2.26
C VAL A 395 -8.06 -5.09 -1.92
N VAL A 396 -7.26 -5.52 -0.94
CA VAL A 396 -5.95 -4.90 -0.61
C VAL A 396 -4.98 -5.04 -1.78
N GLY A 397 -4.99 -6.18 -2.48
CA GLY A 397 -4.21 -6.37 -3.72
C GLY A 397 -4.61 -5.39 -4.82
N LEU A 398 -5.93 -5.18 -5.04
CA LEU A 398 -6.44 -4.19 -6.00
C LEU A 398 -6.04 -2.76 -5.60
N TYR A 399 -6.11 -2.44 -4.31
CA TYR A 399 -5.56 -1.19 -3.78
C TYR A 399 -4.05 -1.08 -4.06
N GLY A 400 -3.30 -2.17 -3.88
CA GLY A 400 -1.86 -2.25 -4.17
C GLY A 400 -1.51 -1.97 -5.63
N VAL A 401 -2.32 -2.47 -6.58
CA VAL A 401 -2.20 -2.11 -8.01
C VAL A 401 -2.31 -0.60 -8.19
N SER A 402 -3.30 0.04 -7.56
CA SER A 402 -3.51 1.48 -7.67
C SER A 402 -2.44 2.29 -6.94
N ALA A 403 -2.12 1.92 -5.70
CA ALA A 403 -1.23 2.69 -4.84
C ALA A 403 0.26 2.52 -5.18
N ASN A 404 0.65 1.37 -5.73
CA ASN A 404 2.05 1.06 -6.05
C ASN A 404 2.25 0.74 -7.54
N GLY A 405 1.41 -0.13 -8.13
CA GLY A 405 1.57 -0.53 -9.52
C GLY A 405 1.47 0.64 -10.49
N LEU A 406 0.52 1.55 -10.28
CA LEU A 406 0.36 2.75 -11.12
C LEU A 406 1.52 3.76 -11.00
N ARG A 407 2.46 3.58 -10.04
CA ARG A 407 3.69 4.40 -9.97
C ARG A 407 4.55 4.26 -11.23
N ALA A 408 4.52 3.10 -11.90
CA ALA A 408 5.16 2.95 -13.20
C ALA A 408 4.62 3.97 -14.22
N GLY A 409 3.32 4.34 -14.13
CA GLY A 409 2.69 5.35 -14.98
C GLY A 409 3.26 6.75 -14.80
N SER A 410 3.76 7.11 -13.60
CA SER A 410 4.38 8.41 -13.37
C SER A 410 5.66 8.60 -14.19
N GLY A 411 6.35 7.51 -14.56
CA GLY A 411 7.48 7.57 -15.48
C GLY A 411 7.10 8.07 -16.88
N PHE A 412 5.88 7.76 -17.33
CA PHE A 412 5.36 8.30 -18.59
C PHE A 412 4.88 9.75 -18.45
N THR A 413 4.12 10.05 -17.41
CA THR A 413 3.53 11.38 -17.22
C THR A 413 4.55 12.45 -16.87
N VAL A 414 5.63 12.12 -16.19
CA VAL A 414 6.67 13.09 -15.81
C VAL A 414 7.96 12.84 -16.59
N GLY A 415 8.40 11.58 -16.75
CA GLY A 415 9.65 11.26 -17.42
C GLY A 415 9.59 11.51 -18.92
N LEU A 416 8.68 10.82 -19.64
CA LEU A 416 8.61 10.93 -21.12
C LEU A 416 8.10 12.31 -21.55
N LEU A 417 7.06 12.83 -20.91
CA LEU A 417 6.56 14.16 -21.18
C LEU A 417 7.61 15.23 -20.79
N GLY A 418 8.36 14.99 -19.70
CA GLY A 418 9.45 15.87 -19.26
C GLY A 418 10.58 16.00 -20.27
N ALA A 419 10.86 14.95 -21.05
CA ALA A 419 11.83 15.00 -22.14
C ALA A 419 11.35 15.92 -23.28
N ALA A 420 10.04 16.05 -23.50
CA ALA A 420 9.45 16.87 -24.56
C ALA A 420 9.25 18.34 -24.18
N ILE A 421 8.77 18.61 -22.96
CA ILE A 421 8.36 19.97 -22.53
C ILE A 421 9.11 20.48 -21.28
N GLY A 422 10.07 19.72 -20.76
CA GLY A 422 10.80 20.02 -19.54
C GLY A 422 10.10 19.46 -18.29
N VAL A 423 10.90 19.07 -17.30
CA VAL A 423 10.43 18.36 -16.10
C VAL A 423 9.52 19.23 -15.22
N HIS A 424 9.79 20.56 -15.14
CA HIS A 424 8.95 21.50 -14.40
C HIS A 424 7.50 21.52 -14.91
N TRP A 425 7.33 21.71 -16.23
CA TRP A 425 6.02 21.73 -16.86
C TRP A 425 5.33 20.38 -16.81
N SER A 426 6.08 19.32 -17.04
CA SER A 426 5.55 17.96 -17.02
C SER A 426 5.01 17.58 -15.64
N LEU A 427 5.78 17.82 -14.57
CA LEU A 427 5.34 17.60 -13.20
C LEU A 427 4.17 18.53 -12.83
N GLY A 428 4.21 19.80 -13.27
CA GLY A 428 3.13 20.76 -13.05
C GLY A 428 1.80 20.32 -13.68
N ILE A 429 1.82 19.90 -14.95
CA ILE A 429 0.64 19.38 -15.64
C ILE A 429 0.13 18.11 -14.97
N SER A 430 1.02 17.20 -14.59
CA SER A 430 0.65 15.97 -13.89
C SER A 430 0.02 16.24 -12.52
N ALA A 431 0.56 17.20 -11.75
CA ALA A 431 -0.01 17.59 -10.48
C ALA A 431 -1.38 18.30 -10.65
N ALA A 432 -1.53 19.13 -11.67
CA ALA A 432 -2.81 19.75 -12.00
C ALA A 432 -3.86 18.70 -12.40
N ALA A 433 -3.49 17.73 -13.24
CA ALA A 433 -4.35 16.62 -13.63
C ALA A 433 -4.79 15.78 -12.40
N MET A 434 -3.87 15.53 -11.47
CA MET A 434 -4.19 14.89 -10.18
C MET A 434 -5.22 15.71 -9.39
N CYS A 435 -5.07 17.03 -9.29
CA CYS A 435 -6.03 17.91 -8.60
C CYS A 435 -7.42 17.84 -9.25
N VAL A 436 -7.49 17.89 -10.58
CA VAL A 436 -8.76 17.75 -11.34
C VAL A 436 -9.40 16.39 -11.10
N GLY A 437 -8.61 15.30 -11.18
CA GLY A 437 -9.09 13.95 -10.88
C GLY A 437 -9.59 13.81 -9.44
N THR A 438 -8.91 14.42 -8.49
CA THR A 438 -9.33 14.43 -7.07
C THR A 438 -10.65 15.19 -6.89
N ALA A 439 -10.82 16.33 -7.55
CA ALA A 439 -12.08 17.08 -7.56
C ALA A 439 -13.23 16.26 -8.19
N ALA A 440 -12.97 15.59 -9.30
CA ALA A 440 -13.95 14.71 -9.93
C ALA A 440 -14.36 13.54 -9.01
N ALA A 441 -13.40 12.90 -8.33
CA ALA A 441 -13.68 11.85 -7.36
C ALA A 441 -14.50 12.38 -6.16
N ALA A 442 -14.22 13.59 -5.68
CA ALA A 442 -14.99 14.26 -4.63
C ALA A 442 -16.43 14.50 -5.05
N LEU A 443 -16.64 15.04 -6.26
CA LEU A 443 -17.97 15.30 -6.81
C LEU A 443 -18.77 13.99 -7.00
N TYR A 444 -18.10 12.92 -7.42
CA TYR A 444 -18.73 11.61 -7.55
C TYR A 444 -19.29 11.10 -6.22
N VAL A 445 -18.51 11.18 -5.13
CA VAL A 445 -18.94 10.77 -3.79
C VAL A 445 -20.06 11.67 -3.25
N LEU A 446 -19.98 12.98 -3.48
CA LEU A 446 -21.03 13.91 -3.05
C LEU A 446 -22.36 13.65 -3.73
N ARG A 447 -22.34 13.38 -5.05
CA ARG A 447 -23.55 13.02 -5.81
C ARG A 447 -24.21 11.73 -5.30
N ASP A 448 -23.39 10.76 -4.92
CA ASP A 448 -23.88 9.49 -4.38
C ASP A 448 -24.57 9.67 -3.01
N ARG A 449 -23.98 10.45 -2.13
CA ARG A 449 -24.58 10.80 -0.82
C ARG A 449 -25.91 11.56 -0.99
N TRP A 450 -25.98 12.47 -1.96
CA TRP A 450 -27.20 13.21 -2.26
C TRP A 450 -28.34 12.30 -2.76
N ARG A 451 -28.01 11.30 -3.57
CA ARG A 451 -28.99 10.32 -4.07
C ARG A 451 -29.47 9.35 -2.99
N ALA A 452 -28.63 9.07 -2.00
CA ALA A 452 -28.93 8.19 -0.88
C ALA A 452 -29.67 8.90 0.29
N SER A 453 -29.72 10.24 0.30
CA SER A 453 -30.52 10.99 1.28
C SER A 453 -32.01 10.77 1.01
N PRO A 454 -32.83 10.41 2.02
CA PRO A 454 -34.28 10.34 1.88
C PRO A 454 -34.78 11.71 1.39
N ARG A 455 -35.54 11.74 0.28
CA ARG A 455 -36.27 12.95 -0.11
C ARG A 455 -37.16 13.34 1.06
N PRO A 456 -37.21 14.63 1.48
CA PRO A 456 -38.19 15.09 2.43
C PRO A 456 -39.54 14.60 1.93
N ALA A 457 -40.31 13.93 2.81
CA ALA A 457 -41.69 13.58 2.50
C ALA A 457 -42.38 14.89 2.10
N GLU A 458 -42.80 15.02 0.84
CA GLU A 458 -43.72 16.09 0.44
C GLU A 458 -44.90 16.02 1.39
N ASP A 459 -45.04 17.09 2.18
CA ASP A 459 -46.18 17.27 3.09
C ASP A 459 -47.46 16.92 2.35
N SER A 460 -48.11 15.85 2.76
CA SER A 460 -49.51 15.59 2.45
C SER A 460 -50.37 16.63 3.14
N ARG A 461 -50.27 17.90 2.76
CA ARG A 461 -51.21 18.97 3.05
C ARG A 461 -51.94 19.31 1.78
N ALA A 462 -52.84 18.42 1.40
CA ALA A 462 -53.93 18.75 0.47
C ALA A 462 -55.02 17.68 0.63
N ALA A 463 -55.84 17.83 1.70
CA ALA A 463 -57.25 17.44 1.72
C ALA A 463 -57.90 18.10 2.94
#